data_2aeb8219b19a151653216b4f77ae7adb
#
_entry.id   2aeb8219b19a151653216b4f77ae7adb
#
_cell.length_a   1.000
_cell.length_b   1.000
_cell.length_c   1.000
_cell.angle_alpha   90.00
_cell.angle_beta   90.00
_cell.angle_gamma   90.00
#
_symmetry.space_group_name_H-M   'P 1'
#
loop_
_entity.id
_entity.type
_entity.pdbx_description
1 polymer ?
#
loop_
_entity_poly.entity_id
_entity_poly.type
_entity_poly.pdbx_seq_one_letter_code
_entity_poly.pdbx_strand_id
1 'polypeptide(L)'
;LGFKEFWPVPKTNSEEVANAVAMPVYKVKGALMTLTGATQRTIIDLLEWRSPRDESQPYPNLYQAGIARIALSTSDIDADYSYLLEQGVDVLSEPVRVTMSKTSHSRFFCFKDPDGTFLELVQVFTD
;
A
#
# COMPACT_ATOMS: atom_id res chain seq x y z
N LEU A 1 4.52 -7.07 4.73
CA LEU A 1 3.09 -7.23 4.42
C LEU A 1 2.75 -8.56 3.70
N GLY A 2 3.73 -9.42 3.35
CA GLY A 2 3.51 -10.74 2.77
C GLY A 2 3.11 -10.77 1.29
N PHE A 3 3.14 -9.65 0.59
CA PHE A 3 2.97 -9.64 -0.86
C PHE A 3 4.14 -10.32 -1.56
N LYS A 4 3.84 -11.08 -2.61
CA LYS A 4 4.83 -11.76 -3.45
C LYS A 4 4.69 -11.32 -4.90
N GLU A 5 5.82 -11.17 -5.56
CA GLU A 5 5.86 -10.95 -7.00
C GLU A 5 5.31 -12.19 -7.72
N PHE A 6 4.42 -11.99 -8.68
CA PHE A 6 3.97 -13.05 -9.58
C PHE A 6 4.19 -12.73 -11.06
N TRP A 7 4.48 -11.47 -11.39
CA TRP A 7 4.77 -11.03 -12.75
C TRP A 7 5.74 -9.83 -12.75
N PRO A 8 6.93 -9.93 -13.36
CA PRO A 8 7.81 -8.78 -13.54
C PRO A 8 7.24 -7.85 -14.62
N VAL A 9 7.14 -6.57 -14.33
CA VAL A 9 6.73 -5.57 -15.32
C VAL A 9 7.88 -5.31 -16.30
N PRO A 10 7.63 -5.24 -17.64
CA PRO A 10 8.66 -4.89 -18.62
C PRO A 10 9.31 -3.54 -18.30
N LYS A 11 10.64 -3.45 -18.45
CA LYS A 11 11.41 -2.24 -18.13
C LYS A 11 11.01 -1.03 -19.00
N THR A 12 10.54 -1.29 -20.21
CA THR A 12 10.01 -0.29 -21.13
C THR A 12 8.62 -0.74 -21.54
N ASN A 13 7.61 0.13 -21.42
CA ASN A 13 6.26 -0.17 -21.84
C ASN A 13 6.10 -0.14 -23.36
N SER A 14 5.03 -0.77 -23.85
CA SER A 14 4.64 -0.68 -25.28
C SER A 14 3.90 0.62 -25.58
N GLU A 15 3.76 0.94 -26.86
CA GLU A 15 2.98 2.11 -27.30
C GLU A 15 1.50 1.99 -26.87
N GLU A 16 0.93 0.80 -26.89
CA GLU A 16 -0.45 0.56 -26.48
C GLU A 16 -0.65 0.90 -25.00
N VAL A 17 0.28 0.48 -24.13
CA VAL A 17 0.24 0.80 -22.69
C VAL A 17 0.46 2.30 -22.47
N ALA A 18 1.40 2.91 -23.19
CA ALA A 18 1.63 4.34 -23.11
C ALA A 18 0.39 5.15 -23.52
N ASN A 19 -0.27 4.76 -24.61
CA ASN A 19 -1.51 5.37 -25.06
C ASN A 19 -2.66 5.22 -24.04
N ALA A 20 -2.77 4.05 -23.39
CA ALA A 20 -3.79 3.81 -22.38
C ALA A 20 -3.68 4.74 -21.15
N VAL A 21 -2.49 5.23 -20.85
CA VAL A 21 -2.24 6.19 -19.75
C VAL A 21 -1.99 7.62 -20.23
N ALA A 22 -2.22 7.89 -21.52
CA ALA A 22 -2.03 9.19 -22.16
C ALA A 22 -0.62 9.79 -21.97
N MET A 23 0.41 8.94 -22.04
CA MET A 23 1.81 9.31 -21.85
C MET A 23 2.66 8.87 -23.05
N PRO A 24 3.83 9.47 -23.28
CA PRO A 24 4.83 8.88 -24.18
C PRO A 24 5.35 7.55 -23.59
N VAL A 25 6.04 6.78 -24.43
CA VAL A 25 6.71 5.55 -23.95
C VAL A 25 7.64 5.88 -22.78
N TYR A 26 7.48 5.15 -21.68
CA TYR A 26 8.19 5.38 -20.41
C TYR A 26 8.98 4.15 -19.97
N LYS A 27 9.86 4.35 -18.98
CA LYS A 27 10.67 3.29 -18.36
C LYS A 27 10.33 3.15 -16.89
N VAL A 28 10.11 1.93 -16.45
CA VAL A 28 9.83 1.58 -15.06
C VAL A 28 10.67 0.39 -14.61
N LYS A 29 10.78 0.21 -13.30
CA LYS A 29 11.15 -1.05 -12.66
C LYS A 29 9.99 -1.43 -11.76
N GLY A 30 9.42 -2.62 -11.92
CA GLY A 30 8.28 -2.99 -11.11
C GLY A 30 7.85 -4.42 -11.27
N ALA A 31 6.83 -4.76 -10.52
CA ALA A 31 6.21 -6.07 -10.53
C ALA A 31 4.73 -5.97 -10.14
N LEU A 32 3.93 -6.86 -10.68
CA LEU A 32 2.62 -7.15 -10.15
C LEU A 32 2.77 -8.03 -8.92
N MET A 33 2.25 -7.55 -7.79
CA MET A 33 2.35 -8.20 -6.48
C MET A 33 0.99 -8.75 -6.06
N THR A 34 0.96 -9.89 -5.41
CA THR A 34 -0.27 -10.49 -4.84
C THR A 34 -0.03 -11.09 -3.46
N LEU A 35 -1.09 -11.16 -2.66
CA LEU A 35 -1.09 -11.93 -1.40
C LEU A 35 -1.40 -13.39 -1.67
N THR A 36 -0.55 -14.28 -1.15
CA THR A 36 -0.79 -15.73 -1.21
C THR A 36 -1.88 -16.11 -0.20
N GLY A 37 -2.88 -16.86 -0.62
CA GLY A 37 -3.95 -17.36 0.26
C GLY A 37 -5.11 -16.38 0.50
N ALA A 38 -5.12 -15.20 -0.11
CA ALA A 38 -6.27 -14.31 -0.06
C ALA A 38 -7.50 -14.92 -0.75
N THR A 39 -8.69 -14.77 -0.14
CA THR A 39 -9.96 -15.25 -0.70
C THR A 39 -10.37 -14.49 -1.97
N GLN A 40 -9.93 -13.26 -2.11
CA GLN A 40 -10.04 -12.45 -3.33
C GLN A 40 -8.65 -12.05 -3.79
N ARG A 41 -8.40 -12.16 -5.10
CA ARG A 41 -7.12 -11.78 -5.68
C ARG A 41 -6.99 -10.26 -5.72
N THR A 42 -6.23 -9.73 -4.79
CA THR A 42 -5.79 -8.33 -4.85
C THR A 42 -4.45 -8.25 -5.57
N ILE A 43 -4.35 -7.37 -6.56
CA ILE A 43 -3.13 -7.11 -7.31
C ILE A 43 -2.68 -5.68 -7.00
N ILE A 44 -1.41 -5.53 -6.63
CA ILE A 44 -0.75 -4.24 -6.55
C ILE A 44 0.23 -4.16 -7.73
N ASP A 45 0.07 -3.16 -8.58
CA ASP A 45 1.06 -2.81 -9.61
C ASP A 45 2.08 -1.85 -8.97
N LEU A 46 3.20 -2.43 -8.52
CA LEU A 46 4.25 -1.68 -7.85
C LEU A 46 5.28 -1.22 -8.86
N LEU A 47 5.33 0.09 -9.11
CA LEU A 47 6.19 0.69 -10.13
C LEU A 47 7.14 1.73 -9.54
N GLU A 48 8.43 1.59 -9.84
CA GLU A 48 9.42 2.62 -9.68
C GLU A 48 9.64 3.30 -11.03
N TRP A 49 9.26 4.55 -11.17
CA TRP A 49 9.42 5.33 -12.40
C TRP A 49 10.89 5.69 -12.63
N ARG A 50 11.41 5.33 -13.80
CA ARG A 50 12.80 5.59 -14.21
C ARG A 50 12.90 6.73 -15.22
N SER A 51 11.89 6.87 -16.10
CA SER A 51 11.80 7.96 -17.08
C SER A 51 10.35 8.07 -17.59
N PRO A 52 9.65 9.21 -17.38
CA PRO A 52 10.09 10.33 -16.54
C PRO A 52 10.27 9.92 -15.08
N ARG A 53 11.07 10.68 -14.34
CA ARG A 53 11.25 10.50 -12.90
C ARG A 53 10.76 11.74 -12.17
N ASP A 54 9.96 11.54 -11.16
CA ASP A 54 9.56 12.57 -10.19
C ASP A 54 10.32 12.34 -8.88
N GLU A 55 10.94 13.39 -8.35
CA GLU A 55 11.66 13.37 -7.07
C GLU A 55 10.93 14.19 -6.00
N SER A 56 9.69 14.61 -6.29
CA SER A 56 8.85 15.26 -5.29
C SER A 56 8.50 14.31 -4.15
N GLN A 57 8.25 14.88 -2.99
CA GLN A 57 7.80 14.11 -1.83
C GLN A 57 6.32 13.77 -1.96
N PRO A 58 5.86 12.61 -1.44
CA PRO A 58 4.44 12.30 -1.33
C PRO A 58 3.73 13.28 -0.39
N TYR A 59 2.42 13.17 -0.28
CA TYR A 59 1.63 14.03 0.59
C TYR A 59 2.13 13.98 2.04
N PRO A 60 2.60 15.11 2.61
CA PRO A 60 3.14 15.12 3.98
C PRO A 60 2.05 14.94 5.05
N ASN A 61 0.79 15.10 4.69
CA ASN A 61 -0.34 15.07 5.63
C ASN A 61 -1.52 14.26 5.07
N LEU A 62 -2.20 13.51 5.93
CA LEU A 62 -3.35 12.66 5.60
C LEU A 62 -4.59 13.43 5.10
N TYR A 63 -4.68 14.73 5.36
CA TYR A 63 -5.82 15.56 4.95
C TYR A 63 -5.67 16.23 3.57
N GLN A 64 -4.56 16.00 2.88
CA GLN A 64 -4.37 16.57 1.55
C GLN A 64 -5.24 15.90 0.50
N ALA A 65 -5.67 16.68 -0.50
CA ALA A 65 -6.47 16.17 -1.60
C ALA A 65 -5.66 15.17 -2.44
N GLY A 66 -6.32 14.08 -2.86
CA GLY A 66 -5.71 12.98 -3.60
C GLY A 66 -5.75 11.67 -2.82
N ILE A 67 -4.94 10.69 -3.21
CA ILE A 67 -4.82 9.42 -2.51
C ILE A 67 -3.76 9.57 -1.42
N ALA A 68 -4.16 10.08 -0.27
CA ALA A 68 -3.24 10.32 0.84
C ALA A 68 -2.91 9.04 1.63
N ARG A 69 -3.72 7.97 1.51
CA ARG A 69 -3.56 6.73 2.27
C ARG A 69 -4.19 5.54 1.55
N ILE A 70 -3.56 4.37 1.67
CA ILE A 70 -4.11 3.08 1.26
C ILE A 70 -4.28 2.20 2.50
N ALA A 71 -5.49 1.69 2.72
CA ALA A 71 -5.78 0.77 3.82
C ALA A 71 -5.74 -0.69 3.34
N LEU A 72 -5.08 -1.54 4.11
CA LEU A 72 -4.96 -2.98 3.89
C LEU A 72 -5.54 -3.73 5.10
N SER A 73 -6.32 -4.78 4.84
CA SER A 73 -6.87 -5.62 5.90
C SER A 73 -5.82 -6.58 6.44
N THR A 74 -5.86 -6.81 7.75
CA THR A 74 -5.09 -7.86 8.42
C THR A 74 -5.99 -8.76 9.26
N SER A 75 -5.50 -9.96 9.56
CA SER A 75 -6.13 -10.91 10.49
C SER A 75 -5.52 -10.89 11.90
N ASP A 76 -4.35 -10.26 12.07
CA ASP A 76 -3.66 -10.14 13.36
C ASP A 76 -2.90 -8.80 13.43
N ILE A 77 -3.61 -7.77 13.88
CA ILE A 77 -3.08 -6.41 13.91
C ILE A 77 -1.95 -6.23 14.94
N ASP A 78 -1.96 -6.99 16.03
CA ASP A 78 -0.93 -6.89 17.06
C ASP A 78 0.38 -7.54 16.62
N ALA A 79 0.31 -8.69 15.94
CA ALA A 79 1.48 -9.33 15.34
C ALA A 79 2.09 -8.46 14.23
N ASP A 80 1.27 -7.91 13.35
CA ASP A 80 1.74 -7.04 12.26
C ASP A 80 2.35 -5.73 12.80
N TYR A 81 1.75 -5.14 13.82
CA TYR A 81 2.31 -3.95 14.48
C TYR A 81 3.70 -4.23 15.06
N SER A 82 3.82 -5.31 15.83
CA SER A 82 5.09 -5.72 16.42
C SER A 82 6.15 -5.99 15.35
N TYR A 83 5.78 -6.70 14.30
CA TYR A 83 6.66 -7.00 13.17
C TYR A 83 7.16 -5.72 12.47
N LEU A 84 6.27 -4.77 12.19
CA LEU A 84 6.67 -3.51 11.52
C LEU A 84 7.61 -2.67 12.39
N LEU A 85 7.40 -2.64 13.71
CA LEU A 85 8.32 -1.99 14.64
C LEU A 85 9.71 -2.65 14.64
N GLU A 86 9.77 -3.99 14.66
CA GLU A 86 11.03 -4.75 14.59
C GLU A 86 11.79 -4.48 13.28
N GLN A 87 11.07 -4.20 12.19
CA GLN A 87 11.68 -3.83 10.90
C GLN A 87 12.07 -2.35 10.82
N GLY A 88 11.86 -1.57 11.89
CA GLY A 88 12.20 -0.14 11.91
C GLY A 88 11.29 0.76 11.06
N VAL A 89 10.05 0.32 10.81
CA VAL A 89 9.07 1.10 10.05
C VAL A 89 8.59 2.30 10.86
N ASP A 90 8.42 3.46 10.22
CA ASP A 90 7.88 4.68 10.82
C ASP A 90 6.37 4.54 11.03
N VAL A 91 5.98 4.12 12.24
CA VAL A 91 4.60 3.89 12.66
C VAL A 91 4.08 5.11 13.42
N LEU A 92 2.87 5.60 13.08
CA LEU A 92 2.33 6.85 13.64
C LEU A 92 1.76 6.67 15.05
N SER A 93 1.22 5.49 15.36
CA SER A 93 0.61 5.18 16.66
C SER A 93 0.51 3.67 16.90
N GLU A 94 0.27 3.27 18.14
CA GLU A 94 -0.22 1.92 18.44
C GLU A 94 -1.60 1.68 17.79
N PRO A 95 -2.02 0.40 17.60
CA PRO A 95 -3.35 0.08 17.09
C PRO A 95 -4.47 0.67 17.94
N VAL A 96 -5.27 1.57 17.36
CA VAL A 96 -6.37 2.28 18.02
C VAL A 96 -7.68 1.58 17.74
N ARG A 97 -8.49 1.35 18.79
CA ARG A 97 -9.84 0.80 18.67
C ARG A 97 -10.85 1.87 18.31
N VAL A 98 -11.66 1.61 17.28
CA VAL A 98 -12.78 2.44 16.85
C VAL A 98 -14.07 1.63 16.84
N THR A 99 -15.07 2.08 17.59
CA THR A 99 -16.39 1.47 17.59
C THR A 99 -17.13 1.83 16.31
N MET A 100 -17.58 0.81 15.57
CA MET A 100 -18.31 0.98 14.31
C MET A 100 -19.81 0.85 14.51
N SER A 101 -20.24 -0.07 15.38
CA SER A 101 -21.64 -0.30 15.76
C SER A 101 -21.73 -0.87 17.16
N LYS A 102 -22.95 -1.32 17.58
CA LYS A 102 -23.14 -2.01 18.87
C LYS A 102 -22.46 -3.38 18.93
N THR A 103 -22.23 -4.00 17.77
CA THR A 103 -21.71 -5.38 17.63
C THR A 103 -20.45 -5.44 16.76
N SER A 104 -19.83 -4.32 16.46
CA SER A 104 -18.60 -4.33 15.67
C SER A 104 -17.68 -3.17 16.01
N HIS A 105 -16.39 -3.43 15.94
CA HIS A 105 -15.34 -2.43 16.07
C HIS A 105 -14.20 -2.76 15.12
N SER A 106 -13.37 -1.79 14.81
CA SER A 106 -12.09 -2.00 14.15
C SER A 106 -10.95 -1.61 15.07
N ARG A 107 -9.78 -2.17 14.79
CA ARG A 107 -8.51 -1.63 15.27
C ARG A 107 -7.66 -1.30 14.05
N PHE A 108 -6.98 -0.19 14.07
CA PHE A 108 -6.11 0.22 12.97
C PHE A 108 -4.94 1.07 13.46
N PHE A 109 -3.91 1.14 12.65
CA PHE A 109 -2.82 2.09 12.78
C PHE A 109 -2.28 2.47 11.39
N CYS A 110 -1.63 3.64 11.31
CA CYS A 110 -0.98 4.11 10.09
C CYS A 110 0.53 4.06 10.23
N PHE A 111 1.20 3.87 9.11
CA PHE A 111 2.66 3.85 9.00
C PHE A 111 3.06 4.39 7.62
N LYS A 112 4.36 4.62 7.42
CA LYS A 112 4.87 5.09 6.14
C LYS A 112 5.62 3.98 5.42
N ASP A 113 5.47 3.97 4.10
CA ASP A 113 6.34 3.19 3.22
C ASP A 113 7.74 3.84 3.10
N PRO A 114 8.72 3.20 2.43
CA PRO A 114 10.05 3.77 2.26
C PRO A 114 10.09 5.11 1.51
N ASP A 115 9.09 5.42 0.72
CA ASP A 115 8.98 6.70 -0.01
C ASP A 115 8.26 7.78 0.81
N GLY A 116 7.65 7.42 1.94
CA GLY A 116 6.92 8.32 2.84
C GLY A 116 5.41 8.35 2.61
N THR A 117 4.87 7.52 1.72
CA THR A 117 3.42 7.38 1.50
C THR A 117 2.76 6.72 2.71
N PHE A 118 1.61 7.25 3.13
CA PHE A 118 0.87 6.66 4.24
C PHE A 118 0.16 5.37 3.83
N LEU A 119 0.37 4.34 4.64
CA LEU A 119 -0.36 3.08 4.60
C LEU A 119 -1.10 2.88 5.92
N GLU A 120 -2.14 2.06 5.91
CA GLU A 120 -2.91 1.67 7.08
C GLU A 120 -3.05 0.15 7.13
N LEU A 121 -2.91 -0.45 8.30
CA LEU A 121 -3.42 -1.78 8.58
C LEU A 121 -4.67 -1.68 9.43
N VAL A 122 -5.71 -2.44 9.07
CA VAL A 122 -6.99 -2.46 9.76
C VAL A 122 -7.48 -3.89 9.95
N GLN A 123 -7.92 -4.20 11.16
CA GLN A 123 -8.63 -5.44 11.49
C GLN A 123 -10.02 -5.11 12.00
N VAL A 124 -11.03 -5.78 11.44
CA VAL A 124 -12.43 -5.65 11.84
C VAL A 124 -12.82 -6.82 12.73
N PHE A 125 -13.49 -6.52 13.84
CA PHE A 125 -14.01 -7.49 14.80
C PHE A 125 -15.53 -7.39 14.83
N THR A 126 -16.21 -8.53 14.77
CA THR A 126 -17.66 -8.66 14.97
C THR A 126 -17.89 -9.54 16.18
N ASP A 127 -18.69 -9.05 17.13
CA ASP A 127 -19.07 -9.75 18.36
C ASP A 127 -20.20 -10.74 18.08
#